data_36d6ab54d70ec168a5d12ac38eb11bc3
#
_entry.id   36d6ab54d70ec168a5d12ac38eb11bc3
#
_cell.length_a   1.000
_cell.length_b   1.000
_cell.length_c   1.000
_cell.angle_alpha   90.00
_cell.angle_beta   90.00
_cell.angle_gamma   90.00
#
_symmetry.space_group_name_H-M   'P 1'
#
loop_
_entity.id
_entity.type
_entity.pdbx_description
1 polymer ?
#
loop_
_entity_poly.entity_id
_entity_poly.type
_entity_poly.pdbx_seq_one_letter_code
_entity_poly.pdbx_strand_id
1 'polypeptide(L)'
;CIEQEFAFDRMIASTRDTEPCIPEKLTISPKEYSALQEEAEKVTLHYTFFELIHTIKRTVEQYNTQREANLPPIYISDRRWKKMVGLLRTSAYLNESSAVCFADCLLIPYCIWDEVSQFPIAEDIVQRAIIVSINTYLLDEKQLEQKLDALKEDMKAEHSLREISDPAIQVVDTFYHRIEGYRIAGNLLMFASDYQNLKKDSNRLFYIQQDKFRPVNKVLKVYDFVKNRSIAQKDIYSLRKGNRSVFVNNQEYPLLCYDDCAPLPEQNEDASTPFEFRLQEVIDLLHNMETEFKKLSERENEYAKEHLFLNAKQKGDLKRILNGTAHIIENYRNELRIIAHAHEQENRDY
;
A
#
# COMPACT_ATOMS: atom_id res chain seq x y z
N CYS A 1 -21.50 29.96 21.78
CA CYS A 1 -21.23 31.16 22.59
C CYS A 1 -21.09 32.36 21.69
N ILE A 2 -21.75 33.46 22.05
CA ILE A 2 -21.67 34.74 21.33
C ILE A 2 -20.43 35.44 21.84
N GLU A 3 -19.35 35.47 21.06
CA GLU A 3 -18.04 36.00 21.47
C GLU A 3 -17.94 37.56 21.35
N GLN A 4 -18.88 38.20 20.68
CA GLN A 4 -18.88 39.68 20.54
C GLN A 4 -19.87 40.29 21.50
N GLU A 5 -19.40 41.16 22.39
CA GLU A 5 -20.24 41.91 23.35
C GLU A 5 -21.45 42.56 22.68
N PHE A 6 -21.28 43.16 21.52
CA PHE A 6 -22.36 43.78 20.76
C PHE A 6 -23.45 42.81 20.29
N ALA A 7 -23.07 41.59 19.96
CA ALA A 7 -24.04 40.55 19.56
C ALA A 7 -24.79 40.00 20.78
N PHE A 8 -24.13 39.92 21.93
CA PHE A 8 -24.73 39.57 23.21
C PHE A 8 -25.73 40.63 23.67
N ASP A 9 -25.37 41.92 23.62
CA ASP A 9 -26.26 43.02 23.98
C ASP A 9 -27.50 43.08 23.09
N ARG A 10 -27.35 42.86 21.78
CA ARG A 10 -28.51 42.74 20.86
C ARG A 10 -29.42 41.57 21.19
N MET A 11 -28.83 40.42 21.56
CA MET A 11 -29.60 39.26 21.96
C MET A 11 -30.41 39.53 23.22
N ILE A 12 -29.81 40.15 24.25
CA ILE A 12 -30.49 40.52 25.50
C ILE A 12 -31.55 41.59 25.27
N ALA A 13 -31.27 42.58 24.44
CA ALA A 13 -32.21 43.64 24.12
C ALA A 13 -33.43 43.13 23.26
N SER A 14 -33.32 41.98 22.64
CA SER A 14 -34.37 41.33 21.90
C SER A 14 -35.31 40.57 22.84
N THR A 15 -36.43 41.15 23.21
CA THR A 15 -37.46 40.50 24.06
C THR A 15 -38.43 39.62 23.34
N ARG A 16 -38.31 39.45 22.02
CA ARG A 16 -39.09 38.56 21.19
C ARG A 16 -38.16 37.61 20.44
N ASP A 17 -38.36 36.32 20.66
CA ASP A 17 -37.86 35.29 19.71
C ASP A 17 -38.63 35.49 18.38
N THR A 18 -38.11 36.36 17.55
CA THR A 18 -38.56 36.38 16.14
C THR A 18 -37.88 35.19 15.47
N GLU A 19 -38.64 34.13 15.24
CA GLU A 19 -38.21 33.05 14.35
C GLU A 19 -37.73 33.67 13.04
N PRO A 20 -36.53 33.39 12.61
CA PRO A 20 -36.00 33.91 11.36
C PRO A 20 -36.98 33.49 10.23
N CYS A 21 -37.58 34.42 9.53
CA CYS A 21 -38.42 34.15 8.37
C CYS A 21 -37.53 33.61 7.26
N ILE A 22 -37.46 32.26 7.19
CA ILE A 22 -36.74 31.58 6.10
C ILE A 22 -37.60 31.74 4.83
N PRO A 23 -37.07 32.33 3.76
CA PRO A 23 -37.80 32.43 2.50
C PRO A 23 -38.23 31.05 2.02
N GLU A 24 -39.48 30.93 1.53
CA GLU A 24 -40.04 29.64 1.11
C GLU A 24 -39.18 28.91 0.07
N LYS A 25 -38.49 29.66 -0.80
CA LYS A 25 -37.52 29.13 -1.77
C LYS A 25 -36.27 28.48 -1.17
N LEU A 26 -36.02 28.66 0.14
CA LEU A 26 -34.90 28.05 0.88
C LEU A 26 -35.37 26.93 1.81
N THR A 27 -36.69 26.61 1.78
CA THR A 27 -37.23 25.50 2.57
C THR A 27 -37.34 24.26 1.70
N ILE A 28 -37.07 23.10 2.33
CA ILE A 28 -37.20 21.80 1.68
C ILE A 28 -38.47 21.14 2.22
N SER A 29 -39.35 20.69 1.32
CA SER A 29 -40.56 19.97 1.71
C SER A 29 -40.20 18.58 2.28
N PRO A 30 -41.07 17.97 3.12
CA PRO A 30 -40.84 16.62 3.63
C PRO A 30 -40.66 15.56 2.52
N LYS A 31 -41.32 15.75 1.39
CA LYS A 31 -41.22 14.86 0.23
C LYS A 31 -39.84 14.98 -0.47
N GLU A 32 -39.38 16.19 -0.66
CA GLU A 32 -38.02 16.45 -1.20
C GLU A 32 -36.95 15.93 -0.25
N TYR A 33 -37.13 16.14 1.04
CA TYR A 33 -36.18 15.61 2.06
C TYR A 33 -36.09 14.09 2.01
N SER A 34 -37.21 13.37 1.91
CA SER A 34 -37.23 11.92 1.76
C SER A 34 -36.51 11.45 0.48
N ALA A 35 -36.80 12.15 -0.64
CA ALA A 35 -36.12 11.85 -1.91
C ALA A 35 -34.59 12.06 -1.82
N LEU A 36 -34.14 13.15 -1.18
CA LEU A 36 -32.69 13.38 -0.92
C LEU A 36 -32.06 12.29 -0.08
N GLN A 37 -32.77 11.78 0.96
CA GLN A 37 -32.25 10.68 1.77
C GLN A 37 -32.10 9.39 0.96
N GLU A 38 -33.09 9.05 0.12
CA GLU A 38 -33.03 7.87 -0.75
C GLU A 38 -31.87 7.97 -1.76
N GLU A 39 -31.63 9.14 -2.32
CA GLU A 39 -30.50 9.35 -3.23
C GLU A 39 -29.15 9.30 -2.49
N ALA A 40 -29.05 9.89 -1.29
CA ALA A 40 -27.84 9.80 -0.48
C ALA A 40 -27.49 8.35 -0.08
N GLU A 41 -28.48 7.48 0.10
CA GLU A 41 -28.23 6.05 0.40
C GLU A 41 -27.57 5.31 -0.77
N LYS A 42 -27.73 5.79 -2.00
CA LYS A 42 -27.10 5.20 -3.19
C LYS A 42 -25.60 5.54 -3.31
N VAL A 43 -25.11 6.54 -2.57
CA VAL A 43 -23.68 6.88 -2.53
C VAL A 43 -22.87 5.68 -2.09
N THR A 44 -21.87 5.33 -2.88
CA THR A 44 -21.07 4.13 -2.65
C THR A 44 -20.02 4.32 -1.54
N LEU A 45 -19.74 3.23 -0.84
CA LEU A 45 -18.62 3.16 0.12
C LEU A 45 -17.55 2.28 -0.49
N HIS A 46 -16.40 2.85 -0.79
CA HIS A 46 -15.26 2.08 -1.27
C HIS A 46 -14.69 1.21 -0.15
N TYR A 47 -13.99 0.12 -0.47
CA TYR A 47 -13.41 -0.77 0.55
C TYR A 47 -12.42 -0.04 1.48
N THR A 48 -11.71 0.97 0.99
CA THR A 48 -10.81 1.82 1.79
C THR A 48 -11.54 2.56 2.92
N PHE A 49 -12.81 2.89 2.72
CA PHE A 49 -13.66 3.45 3.75
C PHE A 49 -13.87 2.47 4.92
N PHE A 50 -14.11 1.19 4.63
CA PHE A 50 -14.26 0.18 5.68
C PHE A 50 -12.94 -0.03 6.44
N GLU A 51 -11.80 -0.03 5.76
CA GLU A 51 -10.49 -0.09 6.40
C GLU A 51 -10.23 1.13 7.31
N LEU A 52 -10.63 2.33 6.87
CA LEU A 52 -10.57 3.54 7.67
C LEU A 52 -11.43 3.40 8.94
N ILE A 53 -12.68 2.96 8.83
CA ILE A 53 -13.57 2.76 9.98
C ILE A 53 -13.00 1.71 10.95
N HIS A 54 -12.49 0.59 10.44
CA HIS A 54 -11.82 -0.42 11.26
C HIS A 54 -10.57 0.12 11.96
N THR A 55 -9.81 0.96 11.29
CA THR A 55 -8.62 1.61 11.86
C THR A 55 -9.00 2.59 12.95
N ILE A 56 -10.03 3.43 12.74
CA ILE A 56 -10.55 4.33 13.78
C ILE A 56 -11.00 3.51 15.00
N LYS A 57 -11.78 2.44 14.79
CA LYS A 57 -12.27 1.59 15.88
C LYS A 57 -11.12 1.02 16.71
N ARG A 58 -10.10 0.43 16.06
CA ARG A 58 -8.91 -0.11 16.74
C ARG A 58 -8.14 0.96 17.49
N THR A 59 -7.98 2.14 16.91
CA THR A 59 -7.24 3.25 17.53
C THR A 59 -7.99 3.81 18.73
N VAL A 60 -9.32 3.89 18.68
CA VAL A 60 -10.17 4.26 19.84
C VAL A 60 -10.06 3.22 20.96
N GLU A 61 -10.09 1.93 20.64
CA GLU A 61 -9.91 0.85 21.62
C GLU A 61 -8.51 0.92 22.27
N GLN A 62 -7.47 1.18 21.46
CA GLN A 62 -6.11 1.37 21.95
C GLN A 62 -5.99 2.61 22.84
N TYR A 63 -6.54 3.74 22.44
CA TYR A 63 -6.61 4.94 23.27
C TYR A 63 -7.28 4.65 24.62
N ASN A 64 -8.44 4.01 24.60
CA ASN A 64 -9.20 3.66 25.82
C ASN A 64 -8.41 2.74 26.77
N THR A 65 -7.54 1.88 26.24
CA THR A 65 -6.68 0.99 27.02
C THR A 65 -5.47 1.71 27.61
N GLN A 66 -4.89 2.67 26.88
CA GLN A 66 -3.63 3.33 27.23
C GLN A 66 -3.82 4.69 27.91
N ARG A 67 -5.06 5.24 27.92
CA ARG A 67 -5.34 6.56 28.48
C ARG A 67 -5.04 6.64 29.97
N GLU A 68 -4.73 7.81 30.44
CA GLU A 68 -4.63 8.12 31.86
C GLU A 68 -6.01 7.96 32.54
N ALA A 69 -6.03 7.54 33.80
CA ALA A 69 -7.27 7.24 34.54
C ALA A 69 -8.22 8.46 34.69
N ASN A 70 -7.69 9.68 34.60
CA ASN A 70 -8.42 10.94 34.68
C ASN A 70 -9.06 11.37 33.35
N LEU A 71 -8.67 10.75 32.22
CA LEU A 71 -9.25 11.05 30.91
C LEU A 71 -10.46 10.17 30.63
N PRO A 72 -11.58 10.75 30.13
CA PRO A 72 -12.77 9.97 29.82
C PRO A 72 -12.52 9.05 28.60
N PRO A 73 -13.12 7.84 28.59
CA PRO A 73 -13.05 6.96 27.44
C PRO A 73 -13.90 7.51 26.29
N ILE A 74 -13.48 7.26 25.07
CA ILE A 74 -14.29 7.53 23.88
C ILE A 74 -15.16 6.30 23.60
N TYR A 75 -16.49 6.48 23.59
CA TYR A 75 -17.44 5.42 23.31
C TYR A 75 -18.27 5.73 22.06
N ILE A 76 -18.26 4.83 21.09
CA ILE A 76 -19.00 4.96 19.85
C ILE A 76 -19.94 3.76 19.73
N SER A 77 -21.26 4.01 19.94
CA SER A 77 -22.28 2.96 19.81
C SER A 77 -22.51 2.60 18.31
N ASP A 78 -23.03 1.38 18.07
CA ASP A 78 -23.37 0.94 16.70
C ASP A 78 -24.37 1.89 16.02
N ARG A 79 -25.29 2.47 16.79
CA ARG A 79 -26.22 3.47 16.28
C ARG A 79 -25.51 4.75 15.83
N ARG A 80 -24.45 5.17 16.58
CA ARG A 80 -23.63 6.34 16.22
C ARG A 80 -22.83 6.06 14.96
N TRP A 81 -22.27 4.87 14.83
CA TRP A 81 -21.59 4.44 13.58
C TRP A 81 -22.53 4.52 12.38
N LYS A 82 -23.73 3.96 12.46
CA LYS A 82 -24.72 4.01 11.37
C LYS A 82 -25.09 5.45 10.98
N LYS A 83 -25.33 6.32 11.99
CA LYS A 83 -25.66 7.72 11.73
C LYS A 83 -24.51 8.48 11.07
N MET A 84 -23.27 8.20 11.50
CA MET A 84 -22.09 8.79 10.92
C MET A 84 -21.91 8.39 9.44
N VAL A 85 -22.10 7.12 9.11
CA VAL A 85 -22.09 6.67 7.71
C VAL A 85 -23.16 7.38 6.90
N GLY A 86 -24.36 7.53 7.45
CA GLY A 86 -25.44 8.31 6.81
C GLY A 86 -25.05 9.78 6.58
N LEU A 87 -24.42 10.41 7.59
CA LEU A 87 -23.92 11.79 7.47
C LEU A 87 -22.90 11.91 6.31
N LEU A 88 -21.93 10.98 6.23
CA LEU A 88 -20.89 11.03 5.20
C LEU A 88 -21.45 10.79 3.80
N ARG A 89 -22.43 9.88 3.65
CA ARG A 89 -23.14 9.69 2.38
C ARG A 89 -23.92 10.94 1.97
N THR A 90 -24.60 11.58 2.92
CA THR A 90 -25.31 12.83 2.67
C THR A 90 -24.35 13.96 2.30
N SER A 91 -23.19 14.04 3.00
CA SER A 91 -22.13 14.99 2.64
C SER A 91 -21.67 14.79 1.21
N ALA A 92 -21.29 13.56 0.85
CA ALA A 92 -20.83 13.24 -0.49
C ALA A 92 -21.90 13.55 -1.55
N TYR A 93 -23.17 13.19 -1.30
CA TYR A 93 -24.27 13.48 -2.20
C TYR A 93 -24.45 15.00 -2.45
N LEU A 94 -24.44 15.80 -1.37
CA LEU A 94 -24.60 17.25 -1.46
C LEU A 94 -23.39 17.95 -2.10
N ASN A 95 -22.25 17.31 -2.13
CA ASN A 95 -21.05 17.74 -2.86
C ASN A 95 -20.93 17.06 -4.24
N GLU A 96 -22.04 16.52 -4.79
CA GLU A 96 -22.14 15.93 -6.12
C GLU A 96 -21.20 14.74 -6.36
N SER A 97 -20.81 14.03 -5.28
CA SER A 97 -19.98 12.83 -5.38
C SER A 97 -20.82 11.55 -5.34
N SER A 98 -20.52 10.61 -6.21
CA SER A 98 -21.14 9.28 -6.22
C SER A 98 -20.59 8.30 -5.17
N ALA A 99 -19.47 8.69 -4.49
CA ALA A 99 -18.83 7.88 -3.47
C ALA A 99 -18.32 8.78 -2.34
N VAL A 100 -18.24 8.23 -1.12
CA VAL A 100 -17.60 8.90 0.02
C VAL A 100 -16.11 9.01 -0.22
N CYS A 101 -15.57 10.22 -0.15
CA CYS A 101 -14.15 10.55 -0.31
C CYS A 101 -13.44 10.68 1.05
N PHE A 102 -12.11 10.71 1.05
CA PHE A 102 -11.33 10.95 2.28
C PHE A 102 -11.60 12.35 2.85
N ALA A 103 -11.89 13.33 1.99
CA ALA A 103 -12.29 14.65 2.41
C ALA A 103 -13.55 14.63 3.28
N ASP A 104 -14.60 13.87 2.91
CA ASP A 104 -15.80 13.69 3.76
C ASP A 104 -15.46 13.11 5.13
N CYS A 105 -14.47 12.19 5.18
CA CYS A 105 -14.07 11.53 6.42
C CYS A 105 -13.49 12.50 7.46
N LEU A 106 -13.07 13.71 7.07
CA LEU A 106 -12.66 14.77 7.98
C LEU A 106 -13.82 15.35 8.82
N LEU A 107 -15.06 14.94 8.55
CA LEU A 107 -16.23 15.25 9.38
C LEU A 107 -16.40 14.26 10.54
N ILE A 108 -15.76 13.08 10.49
CA ILE A 108 -15.88 12.04 11.52
C ILE A 108 -15.50 12.54 12.92
N PRO A 109 -14.44 13.37 13.13
CA PRO A 109 -14.09 13.85 14.46
C PRO A 109 -15.26 14.50 15.21
N TYR A 110 -16.15 15.19 14.51
CA TYR A 110 -17.33 15.81 15.11
C TYR A 110 -18.39 14.83 15.59
N CYS A 111 -18.26 13.59 15.23
CA CYS A 111 -19.23 12.54 15.51
C CYS A 111 -18.80 11.55 16.61
N ILE A 112 -17.54 11.57 17.04
CA ILE A 112 -16.98 10.48 17.88
C ILE A 112 -16.56 10.90 19.27
N TRP A 113 -16.67 12.15 19.65
CA TRP A 113 -16.37 12.63 21.00
C TRP A 113 -17.66 12.84 21.82
N ASP A 114 -17.55 12.75 23.13
CA ASP A 114 -18.63 13.02 24.10
C ASP A 114 -18.32 14.28 24.93
N GLU A 115 -17.03 14.56 25.18
CA GLU A 115 -16.55 15.73 25.88
C GLU A 115 -15.61 16.57 25.01
N VAL A 116 -15.68 17.89 25.14
CA VAL A 116 -14.88 18.84 24.32
C VAL A 116 -13.39 18.54 24.41
N SER A 117 -12.90 18.08 25.56
CA SER A 117 -11.50 17.69 25.78
C SER A 117 -11.04 16.53 24.87
N GLN A 118 -11.95 15.70 24.38
CA GLN A 118 -11.67 14.57 23.49
C GLN A 118 -11.55 14.99 22.02
N PHE A 119 -12.02 16.18 21.64
CA PHE A 119 -12.07 16.58 20.24
C PHE A 119 -10.68 16.59 19.56
N PRO A 120 -9.61 17.13 20.15
CA PRO A 120 -8.27 17.04 19.54
C PRO A 120 -7.77 15.60 19.35
N ILE A 121 -8.14 14.71 20.27
CA ILE A 121 -7.80 13.29 20.20
C ILE A 121 -8.57 12.63 19.05
N ALA A 122 -9.86 12.94 18.92
CA ALA A 122 -10.70 12.47 17.82
C ALA A 122 -10.16 12.93 16.45
N GLU A 123 -9.70 14.19 16.33
CA GLU A 123 -9.05 14.72 15.13
C GLU A 123 -7.78 13.90 14.80
N ASP A 124 -6.90 13.68 15.77
CA ASP A 124 -5.65 12.92 15.57
C ASP A 124 -5.93 11.46 15.16
N ILE A 125 -6.86 10.80 15.83
CA ILE A 125 -7.27 9.42 15.51
C ILE A 125 -7.75 9.32 14.04
N VAL A 126 -8.60 10.23 13.61
CA VAL A 126 -9.16 10.20 12.25
C VAL A 126 -8.11 10.55 11.21
N GLN A 127 -7.27 11.55 11.44
CA GLN A 127 -6.18 11.91 10.52
C GLN A 127 -5.20 10.76 10.35
N ARG A 128 -4.79 10.09 11.42
CA ARG A 128 -3.95 8.89 11.35
C ARG A 128 -4.64 7.74 10.62
N ALA A 129 -5.92 7.53 10.85
CA ALA A 129 -6.67 6.49 10.16
C ALA A 129 -6.76 6.76 8.64
N ILE A 130 -6.92 8.01 8.21
CA ILE A 130 -6.89 8.39 6.80
C ILE A 130 -5.51 8.08 6.20
N ILE A 131 -4.41 8.48 6.88
CA ILE A 131 -3.04 8.19 6.43
C ILE A 131 -2.84 6.67 6.26
N VAL A 132 -3.20 5.88 7.28
CA VAL A 132 -3.07 4.42 7.24
C VAL A 132 -3.90 3.83 6.09
N SER A 133 -5.13 4.32 5.87
CA SER A 133 -6.00 3.81 4.81
C SER A 133 -5.47 4.16 3.41
N ILE A 134 -4.94 5.37 3.21
CA ILE A 134 -4.30 5.76 1.95
C ILE A 134 -3.06 4.90 1.70
N ASN A 135 -2.21 4.75 2.71
CA ASN A 135 -0.98 3.96 2.60
C ASN A 135 -1.28 2.48 2.35
N THR A 136 -2.24 1.88 3.07
CA THR A 136 -2.64 0.48 2.86
C THR A 136 -3.23 0.25 1.46
N TYR A 137 -3.91 1.25 0.91
CA TYR A 137 -4.50 1.16 -0.43
C TYR A 137 -3.46 1.29 -1.55
N LEU A 138 -2.54 2.25 -1.41
CA LEU A 138 -1.59 2.63 -2.44
C LEU A 138 -0.21 2.00 -2.25
N LEU A 139 0.20 1.85 -0.99
CA LEU A 139 1.52 1.41 -0.60
C LEU A 139 1.39 0.07 0.13
N ASP A 140 1.62 -1.03 -0.56
CA ASP A 140 1.98 -2.25 0.17
C ASP A 140 3.44 -2.09 0.67
N GLU A 141 3.60 -1.26 1.74
CA GLU A 141 4.90 -0.94 2.34
C GLU A 141 5.71 -2.21 2.61
N LYS A 142 5.05 -3.26 3.10
CA LYS A 142 5.70 -4.55 3.39
C LYS A 142 6.22 -5.22 2.13
N GLN A 143 5.46 -5.19 1.05
CA GLN A 143 5.87 -5.76 -0.23
C GLN A 143 7.05 -4.96 -0.82
N LEU A 144 6.99 -3.64 -0.69
CA LEU A 144 8.04 -2.75 -1.20
C LEU A 144 9.34 -2.91 -0.40
N GLU A 145 9.28 -2.93 0.94
CA GLU A 145 10.43 -3.20 1.81
C GLU A 145 11.06 -4.55 1.49
N GLN A 146 10.25 -5.60 1.34
CA GLN A 146 10.75 -6.93 0.97
C GLN A 146 11.44 -6.96 -0.39
N LYS A 147 10.92 -6.22 -1.38
CA LYS A 147 11.53 -6.11 -2.70
C LYS A 147 12.85 -5.32 -2.65
N LEU A 148 12.91 -4.24 -1.85
CA LEU A 148 14.13 -3.47 -1.64
C LEU A 148 15.21 -4.30 -0.92
N ASP A 149 14.81 -5.07 0.09
CA ASP A 149 15.76 -5.96 0.80
C ASP A 149 16.25 -7.09 -0.12
N ALA A 150 15.37 -7.64 -0.96
CA ALA A 150 15.77 -8.62 -1.98
C ALA A 150 16.74 -8.04 -3.01
N LEU A 151 16.58 -6.77 -3.41
CA LEU A 151 17.55 -6.06 -4.27
C LEU A 151 18.93 -5.93 -3.60
N LYS A 152 18.96 -5.58 -2.31
CA LYS A 152 20.20 -5.49 -1.55
C LYS A 152 20.90 -6.86 -1.40
N GLU A 153 20.09 -7.94 -1.27
CA GLU A 153 20.62 -9.32 -1.23
C GLU A 153 21.17 -9.73 -2.60
N ASP A 154 20.48 -9.38 -3.69
CA ASP A 154 20.95 -9.69 -5.05
C ASP A 154 22.25 -8.98 -5.38
N MET A 155 22.40 -7.72 -5.02
CA MET A 155 23.64 -6.96 -5.19
C MET A 155 24.82 -7.67 -4.51
N LYS A 156 24.62 -8.11 -3.25
CA LYS A 156 25.64 -8.87 -2.53
C LYS A 156 25.93 -10.24 -3.15
N ALA A 157 24.90 -10.91 -3.68
CA ALA A 157 25.03 -12.21 -4.32
C ALA A 157 25.75 -12.12 -5.66
N GLU A 158 25.52 -11.08 -6.47
CA GLU A 158 26.25 -10.84 -7.71
C GLU A 158 27.75 -10.63 -7.46
N HIS A 159 28.09 -9.87 -6.42
CA HIS A 159 29.49 -9.67 -6.02
C HIS A 159 30.14 -11.02 -5.61
N SER A 160 29.44 -11.85 -4.84
CA SER A 160 29.92 -13.17 -4.43
C SER A 160 30.02 -14.18 -5.58
N LEU A 161 29.18 -14.03 -6.62
CA LEU A 161 29.19 -14.92 -7.81
C LEU A 161 30.43 -14.75 -8.67
N ARG A 162 30.96 -13.54 -8.76
CA ARG A 162 32.19 -13.25 -9.48
C ARG A 162 33.41 -13.95 -8.87
N GLU A 163 33.32 -14.28 -7.56
CA GLU A 163 34.41 -14.95 -6.82
C GLU A 163 34.32 -16.50 -6.79
N ILE A 164 33.14 -17.12 -6.94
CA ILE A 164 32.92 -18.54 -6.52
C ILE A 164 32.09 -19.39 -7.53
N SER A 165 31.87 -18.99 -8.76
CA SER A 165 31.07 -19.82 -9.70
C SER A 165 31.82 -21.11 -10.10
N ASP A 166 31.16 -22.27 -10.05
CA ASP A 166 31.67 -23.50 -10.66
C ASP A 166 31.68 -23.32 -12.19
N PRO A 167 32.86 -23.22 -12.82
CA PRO A 167 32.96 -22.90 -14.26
C PRO A 167 32.36 -23.97 -15.16
N ALA A 168 32.04 -25.15 -14.61
CA ALA A 168 31.45 -26.24 -15.36
C ALA A 168 29.93 -26.12 -15.57
N ILE A 169 29.24 -25.31 -14.76
CA ILE A 169 27.79 -25.13 -14.90
C ILE A 169 27.55 -24.03 -15.96
N GLN A 170 26.79 -24.38 -17.00
CA GLN A 170 26.47 -23.44 -18.07
C GLN A 170 25.54 -22.34 -17.54
N VAL A 171 25.90 -21.10 -17.88
CA VAL A 171 25.06 -19.93 -17.62
C VAL A 171 24.30 -19.59 -18.91
N VAL A 172 22.97 -19.58 -18.82
CA VAL A 172 22.05 -19.24 -19.90
C VAL A 172 21.50 -17.85 -19.64
N ASP A 173 21.36 -17.01 -20.66
CA ASP A 173 20.92 -15.60 -20.52
C ASP A 173 21.72 -14.85 -19.43
N THR A 174 23.04 -15.06 -19.40
CA THR A 174 24.07 -14.46 -18.54
C THR A 174 23.93 -14.76 -17.03
N PHE A 175 22.74 -15.07 -16.49
CA PHE A 175 22.50 -15.17 -15.03
C PHE A 175 21.65 -16.36 -14.59
N TYR A 176 21.27 -17.22 -15.52
CA TYR A 176 20.42 -18.35 -15.18
C TYR A 176 21.16 -19.67 -15.36
N HIS A 177 20.90 -20.61 -14.43
CA HIS A 177 21.17 -22.03 -14.66
C HIS A 177 19.92 -22.68 -15.21
N ARG A 178 20.07 -23.48 -16.26
CA ARG A 178 18.99 -24.29 -16.83
C ARG A 178 18.91 -25.62 -16.11
N ILE A 179 17.70 -25.98 -15.68
CA ILE A 179 17.41 -27.26 -15.05
C ILE A 179 16.92 -28.22 -16.14
N GLU A 180 17.64 -29.33 -16.31
CA GLU A 180 17.33 -30.31 -17.34
C GLU A 180 16.34 -31.37 -16.84
N GLY A 181 15.52 -31.91 -17.76
CA GLY A 181 14.62 -33.03 -17.47
C GLY A 181 13.37 -32.71 -16.67
N TYR A 182 13.14 -31.44 -16.27
CA TYR A 182 11.89 -31.04 -15.63
C TYR A 182 10.80 -30.80 -16.68
N ARG A 183 9.65 -31.46 -16.51
CA ARG A 183 8.60 -31.60 -17.56
C ARG A 183 7.83 -30.34 -17.95
N ILE A 184 8.08 -29.22 -17.33
CA ILE A 184 7.39 -27.98 -17.69
C ILE A 184 8.17 -27.31 -18.81
N ALA A 185 7.67 -27.43 -20.03
CA ALA A 185 8.09 -26.67 -21.24
C ALA A 185 9.59 -26.63 -21.60
N GLY A 186 10.42 -27.53 -21.13
CA GLY A 186 11.80 -27.71 -21.63
C GLY A 186 12.85 -26.67 -21.24
N ASN A 187 12.48 -25.55 -20.61
CA ASN A 187 13.38 -24.44 -20.33
C ASN A 187 13.17 -23.82 -18.94
N LEU A 188 13.10 -24.66 -17.90
CA LEU A 188 13.01 -24.14 -16.55
C LEU A 188 14.35 -23.57 -16.10
N LEU A 189 14.33 -22.29 -15.73
CA LEU A 189 15.50 -21.53 -15.35
C LEU A 189 15.48 -21.20 -13.85
N MET A 190 16.66 -21.12 -13.25
CA MET A 190 16.89 -20.66 -11.90
C MET A 190 18.00 -19.60 -11.90
N PHE A 191 17.85 -18.54 -11.15
CA PHE A 191 18.96 -17.61 -10.98
C PHE A 191 20.18 -18.32 -10.39
N ALA A 192 21.36 -18.06 -10.94
CA ALA A 192 22.62 -18.60 -10.41
C ALA A 192 22.84 -18.21 -8.95
N SER A 193 22.49 -16.98 -8.56
CA SER A 193 22.50 -16.50 -7.17
C SER A 193 21.56 -17.30 -6.27
N ASP A 194 20.33 -17.60 -6.74
CA ASP A 194 19.38 -18.40 -5.98
C ASP A 194 19.89 -19.83 -5.79
N TYR A 195 20.52 -20.44 -6.82
CA TYR A 195 21.16 -21.75 -6.71
C TYR A 195 22.30 -21.77 -5.70
N GLN A 196 23.14 -20.74 -5.67
CA GLN A 196 24.23 -20.67 -4.69
C GLN A 196 23.71 -20.51 -3.27
N ASN A 197 22.65 -19.78 -3.06
CA ASN A 197 21.99 -19.60 -1.78
C ASN A 197 21.21 -20.84 -1.29
N LEU A 198 21.07 -21.87 -2.13
CA LEU A 198 20.54 -23.16 -1.69
C LEU A 198 21.56 -23.90 -0.82
N LYS A 199 21.08 -24.51 0.25
CA LYS A 199 21.88 -25.37 1.11
C LYS A 199 21.64 -26.85 0.78
N LYS A 200 22.63 -27.70 1.01
CA LYS A 200 22.51 -29.16 0.83
C LYS A 200 21.56 -29.79 1.84
N ASP A 201 21.53 -29.24 3.06
CA ASP A 201 20.85 -29.83 4.23
C ASP A 201 19.51 -29.15 4.56
N SER A 202 19.10 -28.14 3.82
CA SER A 202 17.84 -27.43 4.07
C SER A 202 17.08 -27.10 2.77
N ASN A 203 15.77 -27.25 2.86
CA ASN A 203 14.88 -26.92 1.75
C ASN A 203 14.50 -25.42 1.82
N ARG A 204 14.48 -24.78 0.65
CA ARG A 204 13.93 -23.44 0.46
C ARG A 204 12.74 -23.50 -0.48
N LEU A 205 11.72 -22.68 -0.23
CA LEU A 205 10.49 -22.70 -1.01
C LEU A 205 10.58 -21.75 -2.20
N PHE A 206 10.13 -22.23 -3.37
CA PHE A 206 10.08 -21.50 -4.62
C PHE A 206 8.72 -21.66 -5.30
N TYR A 207 8.40 -20.76 -6.20
CA TYR A 207 7.29 -20.89 -7.14
C TYR A 207 7.79 -20.66 -8.56
N ILE A 208 7.03 -21.07 -9.57
CA ILE A 208 7.40 -20.88 -10.97
C ILE A 208 6.61 -19.71 -11.55
N GLN A 209 7.35 -18.75 -12.12
CA GLN A 209 6.81 -17.61 -12.84
C GLN A 209 7.54 -17.47 -14.16
N GLN A 210 6.82 -17.50 -15.29
CA GLN A 210 7.40 -17.38 -16.63
C GLN A 210 8.60 -18.33 -16.86
N ASP A 211 8.43 -19.61 -16.53
CA ASP A 211 9.46 -20.66 -16.64
C ASP A 211 10.73 -20.41 -15.80
N LYS A 212 10.65 -19.56 -14.78
CA LYS A 212 11.73 -19.25 -13.84
C LYS A 212 11.33 -19.58 -12.42
N PHE A 213 12.22 -20.22 -11.66
CA PHE A 213 12.04 -20.36 -10.22
C PHE A 213 12.25 -19.04 -9.53
N ARG A 214 11.33 -18.71 -8.61
CA ARG A 214 11.39 -17.51 -7.76
C ARG A 214 11.28 -17.91 -6.30
N PRO A 215 12.10 -17.39 -5.40
CA PRO A 215 12.04 -17.72 -3.98
C PRO A 215 10.74 -17.23 -3.35
N VAL A 216 10.14 -18.05 -2.50
CA VAL A 216 9.01 -17.65 -1.66
C VAL A 216 9.55 -16.97 -0.42
N ASN A 217 9.37 -15.68 -0.28
CA ASN A 217 9.72 -14.96 0.93
C ASN A 217 8.72 -15.26 2.05
N LYS A 218 9.22 -15.45 3.27
CA LYS A 218 8.55 -16.10 4.43
C LYS A 218 7.23 -15.50 4.90
N VAL A 219 6.75 -14.40 4.36
CA VAL A 219 5.71 -13.59 5.02
C VAL A 219 4.43 -13.36 4.20
N LEU A 220 4.23 -13.91 3.00
CA LEU A 220 3.01 -13.56 2.27
C LEU A 220 2.40 -14.72 1.50
N LYS A 221 1.08 -14.73 1.43
CA LYS A 221 0.31 -15.28 0.34
C LYS A 221 0.88 -14.68 -0.95
N VAL A 222 1.77 -15.41 -1.61
CA VAL A 222 2.40 -14.93 -2.83
C VAL A 222 1.29 -14.67 -3.84
N TYR A 223 1.16 -13.42 -4.25
CA TYR A 223 0.16 -13.00 -5.20
C TYR A 223 0.76 -13.01 -6.61
N ASP A 224 0.18 -13.79 -7.50
CA ASP A 224 0.56 -13.80 -8.91
C ASP A 224 -0.12 -12.63 -9.62
N PHE A 225 0.59 -11.54 -9.80
CA PHE A 225 0.09 -10.34 -10.49
C PHE A 225 -0.26 -10.59 -11.96
N VAL A 226 0.43 -11.51 -12.63
CA VAL A 226 0.15 -11.86 -14.03
C VAL A 226 -1.18 -12.59 -14.15
N LYS A 227 -1.51 -13.45 -13.18
CA LYS A 227 -2.76 -14.22 -13.14
C LYS A 227 -3.83 -13.61 -12.25
N ASN A 228 -3.53 -12.49 -11.61
CA ASN A 228 -4.40 -11.78 -10.67
C ASN A 228 -5.00 -12.69 -9.57
N ARG A 229 -4.20 -13.61 -9.02
CA ARG A 229 -4.60 -14.57 -7.98
C ARG A 229 -3.47 -14.94 -7.05
N SER A 230 -3.81 -15.33 -5.82
CA SER A 230 -2.84 -15.92 -4.89
C SER A 230 -2.31 -17.25 -5.42
N ILE A 231 -0.99 -17.48 -5.26
CA ILE A 231 -0.37 -18.75 -5.64
C ILE A 231 -0.90 -19.84 -4.72
N ALA A 232 -1.46 -20.88 -5.30
CA ALA A 232 -1.97 -22.01 -4.55
C ALA A 232 -0.80 -22.79 -3.92
N GLN A 233 -1.00 -23.37 -2.75
CA GLN A 233 0.03 -24.18 -2.07
C GLN A 233 0.59 -25.32 -2.94
N LYS A 234 -0.20 -25.83 -3.87
CA LYS A 234 0.22 -26.85 -4.85
C LYS A 234 1.23 -26.35 -5.89
N ASP A 235 1.36 -25.04 -6.05
CA ASP A 235 2.28 -24.40 -7.00
C ASP A 235 3.58 -23.95 -6.31
N ILE A 236 3.81 -24.38 -5.07
CA ILE A 236 5.01 -24.13 -4.29
C ILE A 236 5.89 -25.38 -4.31
N TYR A 237 7.15 -25.18 -4.64
CA TYR A 237 8.17 -26.21 -4.79
C TYR A 237 9.22 -26.09 -3.69
N SER A 238 9.65 -27.22 -3.15
CA SER A 238 10.73 -27.28 -2.17
C SER A 238 12.03 -27.61 -2.90
N LEU A 239 13.00 -26.66 -2.85
CA LEU A 239 14.28 -26.80 -3.53
C LEU A 239 15.44 -26.89 -2.51
N ARG A 240 16.45 -27.72 -2.84
CA ARG A 240 17.74 -27.79 -2.16
C ARG A 240 18.89 -28.03 -3.14
N LYS A 241 20.08 -27.66 -2.75
CA LYS A 241 21.28 -27.76 -3.58
C LYS A 241 21.76 -29.20 -3.70
N GLY A 242 22.03 -29.64 -4.95
CA GLY A 242 22.76 -30.88 -5.24
C GLY A 242 24.19 -30.60 -5.71
N ASN A 243 24.85 -31.63 -6.24
CA ASN A 243 26.18 -31.50 -6.84
C ASN A 243 25.99 -31.29 -8.36
N ARG A 244 26.09 -30.03 -8.83
CA ARG A 244 25.73 -29.60 -10.19
C ARG A 244 24.27 -29.97 -10.56
N SER A 245 23.40 -30.01 -9.57
CA SER A 245 22.02 -30.42 -9.66
C SER A 245 21.16 -29.66 -8.67
N VAL A 246 19.85 -29.68 -8.86
CA VAL A 246 18.89 -29.15 -7.90
C VAL A 246 17.85 -30.22 -7.57
N PHE A 247 17.56 -30.40 -6.29
CA PHE A 247 16.44 -31.24 -5.87
C PHE A 247 15.18 -30.40 -5.85
N VAL A 248 14.18 -30.81 -6.63
CA VAL A 248 12.83 -30.21 -6.67
C VAL A 248 11.86 -31.23 -6.06
N ASN A 249 11.22 -30.87 -4.95
CA ASN A 249 10.32 -31.78 -4.20
C ASN A 249 10.96 -33.17 -3.93
N ASN A 250 12.23 -33.20 -3.55
CA ASN A 250 13.05 -34.41 -3.30
C ASN A 250 13.47 -35.23 -4.53
N GLN A 251 13.13 -34.80 -5.73
CA GLN A 251 13.64 -35.40 -6.96
C GLN A 251 14.79 -34.57 -7.49
N GLU A 252 15.89 -35.22 -7.85
CA GLU A 252 17.08 -34.58 -8.37
C GLU A 252 17.00 -34.33 -9.87
N TYR A 253 17.38 -33.11 -10.28
CA TYR A 253 17.46 -32.68 -11.67
C TYR A 253 18.83 -32.06 -11.93
N PRO A 254 19.56 -32.50 -12.95
CA PRO A 254 20.86 -31.92 -13.29
C PRO A 254 20.70 -30.49 -13.82
N LEU A 255 21.73 -29.71 -13.59
CA LEU A 255 21.91 -28.43 -14.27
C LEU A 255 22.64 -28.64 -15.58
N LEU A 256 22.34 -27.83 -16.57
CA LEU A 256 23.06 -27.85 -17.84
C LEU A 256 24.54 -27.48 -17.57
N CYS A 257 25.43 -28.38 -17.92
CA CYS A 257 26.88 -28.19 -17.77
C CYS A 257 27.55 -28.09 -19.15
N TYR A 258 28.70 -27.43 -19.20
CA TYR A 258 29.56 -27.52 -20.39
C TYR A 258 30.15 -28.92 -20.48
N ASP A 259 30.21 -29.47 -21.69
CA ASP A 259 30.99 -30.67 -21.92
C ASP A 259 32.47 -30.37 -21.61
N ASP A 260 33.18 -31.29 -20.98
CA ASP A 260 34.58 -31.12 -20.53
C ASP A 260 35.58 -30.71 -21.65
N CYS A 261 35.12 -30.67 -22.91
CA CYS A 261 35.92 -30.35 -24.10
C CYS A 261 35.48 -29.10 -24.84
N ALA A 262 34.44 -28.38 -24.39
CA ALA A 262 33.99 -27.17 -25.08
C ALA A 262 34.67 -25.92 -24.50
N PRO A 263 35.18 -24.98 -25.34
CA PRO A 263 35.66 -23.70 -24.86
C PRO A 263 34.50 -22.91 -24.22
N LEU A 264 34.78 -22.27 -23.08
CA LEU A 264 33.84 -21.40 -22.41
C LEU A 264 33.38 -20.30 -23.39
N PRO A 265 32.07 -20.08 -23.57
CA PRO A 265 31.59 -19.01 -24.45
C PRO A 265 31.96 -17.65 -23.86
N GLU A 266 32.31 -16.72 -24.74
CA GLU A 266 32.43 -15.30 -24.36
C GLU A 266 31.15 -14.78 -23.75
N GLN A 267 31.26 -14.09 -22.62
CA GLN A 267 30.08 -13.51 -21.95
C GLN A 267 29.48 -12.40 -22.84
N ASN A 268 28.19 -12.55 -23.19
CA ASN A 268 27.46 -11.47 -23.84
C ASN A 268 27.23 -10.33 -22.84
N GLU A 269 27.84 -9.18 -23.10
CA GLU A 269 27.72 -7.97 -22.26
C GLU A 269 26.31 -7.35 -22.25
N ASP A 270 25.40 -7.80 -23.14
CA ASP A 270 24.06 -7.20 -23.34
C ASP A 270 22.90 -7.83 -22.55
N ALA A 271 23.15 -8.82 -21.69
CA ALA A 271 22.05 -9.46 -20.94
C ALA A 271 21.89 -8.81 -19.56
N SER A 272 20.66 -8.35 -19.28
CA SER A 272 20.32 -7.73 -17.99
C SER A 272 20.56 -8.65 -16.79
N THR A 273 21.17 -8.12 -15.73
CA THR A 273 21.49 -8.85 -14.50
C THR A 273 20.20 -9.21 -13.71
N PRO A 274 20.22 -10.22 -12.82
CA PRO A 274 19.11 -10.48 -11.90
C PRO A 274 18.73 -9.23 -11.09
N PHE A 275 19.73 -8.44 -10.71
CA PHE A 275 19.55 -7.18 -10.03
C PHE A 275 18.81 -6.17 -10.93
N GLU A 276 19.22 -5.97 -12.17
CA GLU A 276 18.57 -5.05 -13.11
C GLU A 276 17.12 -5.43 -13.39
N PHE A 277 16.84 -6.73 -13.55
CA PHE A 277 15.47 -7.20 -13.73
C PHE A 277 14.60 -6.88 -12.53
N ARG A 278 15.07 -7.16 -11.30
CA ARG A 278 14.32 -6.85 -10.08
C ARG A 278 14.27 -5.35 -9.82
N LEU A 279 15.32 -4.61 -10.15
CA LEU A 279 15.33 -3.16 -10.09
C LEU A 279 14.21 -2.58 -10.96
N GLN A 280 14.08 -3.06 -12.19
CA GLN A 280 13.01 -2.62 -13.08
C GLN A 280 11.62 -2.97 -12.53
N GLU A 281 11.44 -4.16 -11.95
CA GLU A 281 10.17 -4.52 -11.28
C GLU A 281 9.81 -3.55 -10.15
N VAL A 282 10.78 -3.08 -9.37
CA VAL A 282 10.54 -2.12 -8.28
C VAL A 282 10.29 -0.72 -8.82
N ILE A 283 11.01 -0.30 -9.85
CA ILE A 283 10.78 0.98 -10.55
C ILE A 283 9.34 1.03 -11.08
N ASP A 284 8.90 -0.03 -11.78
CA ASP A 284 7.56 -0.10 -12.35
C ASP A 284 6.48 -0.08 -11.25
N LEU A 285 6.73 -0.78 -10.13
CA LEU A 285 5.83 -0.78 -8.98
C LEU A 285 5.70 0.63 -8.38
N LEU A 286 6.83 1.30 -8.12
CA LEU A 286 6.84 2.68 -7.60
C LEU A 286 6.17 3.66 -8.56
N HIS A 287 6.43 3.55 -9.85
CA HIS A 287 5.81 4.40 -10.86
C HIS A 287 4.28 4.24 -10.90
N ASN A 288 3.79 3.01 -10.78
CA ASN A 288 2.36 2.74 -10.69
C ASN A 288 1.76 3.35 -9.42
N MET A 289 2.43 3.17 -8.26
CA MET A 289 2.01 3.77 -6.99
C MET A 289 1.94 5.30 -7.07
N GLU A 290 2.95 5.94 -7.65
CA GLU A 290 2.97 7.38 -7.86
C GLU A 290 1.83 7.86 -8.75
N THR A 291 1.58 7.15 -9.83
CA THR A 291 0.52 7.48 -10.78
C THR A 291 -0.86 7.40 -10.11
N GLU A 292 -1.12 6.32 -9.37
CA GLU A 292 -2.37 6.15 -8.64
C GLU A 292 -2.52 7.15 -7.49
N PHE A 293 -1.43 7.44 -6.76
CA PHE A 293 -1.43 8.46 -5.72
C PHE A 293 -1.70 9.86 -6.30
N LYS A 294 -1.10 10.21 -7.43
CA LYS A 294 -1.31 11.49 -8.10
C LYS A 294 -2.79 11.66 -8.47
N LYS A 295 -3.40 10.65 -9.07
CA LYS A 295 -4.84 10.65 -9.41
C LYS A 295 -5.70 10.82 -8.15
N LEU A 296 -5.40 10.09 -7.09
CA LEU A 296 -6.10 10.20 -5.81
C LEU A 296 -5.95 11.61 -5.23
N SER A 297 -4.73 12.11 -5.15
CA SER A 297 -4.42 13.41 -4.56
C SER A 297 -5.07 14.57 -5.33
N GLU A 298 -5.03 14.54 -6.66
CA GLU A 298 -5.71 15.53 -7.51
C GLU A 298 -7.22 15.51 -7.29
N ARG A 299 -7.83 14.32 -7.30
CA ARG A 299 -9.27 14.16 -7.05
C ARG A 299 -9.68 14.66 -5.67
N GLU A 300 -8.98 14.25 -4.61
CA GLU A 300 -9.31 14.64 -3.24
C GLU A 300 -9.10 16.14 -3.00
N ASN A 301 -8.05 16.74 -3.57
CA ASN A 301 -7.80 18.17 -3.47
C ASN A 301 -8.86 19.00 -4.23
N GLU A 302 -9.25 18.59 -5.44
CA GLU A 302 -10.27 19.28 -6.21
C GLU A 302 -11.63 19.17 -5.51
N TYR A 303 -12.00 17.97 -5.05
CA TYR A 303 -13.22 17.76 -4.29
C TYR A 303 -13.26 18.58 -2.99
N ALA A 304 -12.17 18.60 -2.22
CA ALA A 304 -12.10 19.36 -0.99
C ALA A 304 -12.16 20.89 -1.20
N LYS A 305 -11.71 21.38 -2.36
CA LYS A 305 -11.67 22.81 -2.67
C LYS A 305 -13.05 23.46 -2.59
N GLU A 306 -14.04 22.80 -3.17
CA GLU A 306 -15.43 23.29 -3.25
C GLU A 306 -16.35 22.64 -2.21
N HIS A 307 -15.82 21.77 -1.36
CA HIS A 307 -16.58 21.03 -0.37
C HIS A 307 -17.35 21.95 0.59
N LEU A 308 -18.67 21.76 0.68
CA LEU A 308 -19.59 22.63 1.39
C LEU A 308 -19.37 22.71 2.91
N PHE A 309 -18.91 21.60 3.50
CA PHE A 309 -18.87 21.42 4.95
C PHE A 309 -17.46 21.51 5.55
N LEU A 310 -16.40 21.49 4.72
CA LEU A 310 -15.03 21.58 5.23
C LEU A 310 -14.58 23.03 5.41
N ASN A 311 -14.06 23.32 6.60
CA ASN A 311 -13.43 24.61 6.89
C ASN A 311 -11.98 24.65 6.37
N ALA A 312 -11.36 25.85 6.43
CA ALA A 312 -10.00 26.06 5.95
C ALA A 312 -8.95 25.18 6.67
N LYS A 313 -9.14 24.91 7.98
CA LYS A 313 -8.25 24.02 8.77
C LYS A 313 -8.31 22.60 8.21
N GLN A 314 -9.50 22.04 8.02
CA GLN A 314 -9.69 20.69 7.52
C GLN A 314 -9.14 20.52 6.10
N LYS A 315 -9.37 21.52 5.22
CA LYS A 315 -8.75 21.53 3.87
C LYS A 315 -7.22 21.53 3.94
N GLY A 316 -6.65 22.26 4.91
CA GLY A 316 -5.22 22.26 5.21
C GLY A 316 -4.72 20.91 5.76
N ASP A 317 -5.52 20.27 6.61
CA ASP A 317 -5.20 18.96 7.18
C ASP A 317 -5.18 17.88 6.10
N LEU A 318 -6.14 17.88 5.18
CA LEU A 318 -6.14 16.96 4.02
C LEU A 318 -4.87 17.15 3.17
N LYS A 319 -4.52 18.39 2.85
CA LYS A 319 -3.27 18.67 2.13
C LYS A 319 -2.04 18.13 2.85
N ARG A 320 -1.99 18.29 4.18
CA ARG A 320 -0.87 17.80 4.99
C ARG A 320 -0.79 16.28 4.95
N ILE A 321 -1.93 15.59 5.05
CA ILE A 321 -2.04 14.13 4.94
C ILE A 321 -1.53 13.66 3.58
N LEU A 322 -2.02 14.24 2.49
CA LEU A 322 -1.61 13.88 1.13
C LEU A 322 -0.12 14.16 0.90
N ASN A 323 0.40 15.30 1.35
CA ASN A 323 1.83 15.61 1.26
C ASN A 323 2.69 14.63 2.08
N GLY A 324 2.20 14.16 3.22
CA GLY A 324 2.87 13.13 4.01
C GLY A 324 3.04 11.84 3.24
N THR A 325 1.99 11.36 2.58
CA THR A 325 2.06 10.17 1.73
C THR A 325 2.98 10.37 0.52
N ALA A 326 2.93 11.55 -0.13
CA ALA A 326 3.86 11.89 -1.21
C ALA A 326 5.33 11.79 -0.76
N HIS A 327 5.62 12.25 0.46
CA HIS A 327 6.97 12.20 1.02
C HIS A 327 7.43 10.76 1.30
N ILE A 328 6.54 9.88 1.73
CA ILE A 328 6.85 8.45 1.91
C ILE A 328 7.24 7.83 0.56
N ILE A 329 6.48 8.07 -0.50
CA ILE A 329 6.78 7.58 -1.84
C ILE A 329 8.14 8.09 -2.33
N GLU A 330 8.43 9.38 -2.12
CA GLU A 330 9.70 9.98 -2.51
C GLU A 330 10.89 9.40 -1.70
N ASN A 331 10.69 9.04 -0.43
CA ASN A 331 11.72 8.36 0.37
C ASN A 331 12.07 6.99 -0.23
N TYR A 332 11.09 6.20 -0.62
CA TYR A 332 11.32 4.91 -1.28
C TYR A 332 12.03 5.09 -2.64
N ARG A 333 11.65 6.12 -3.40
CA ARG A 333 12.34 6.46 -4.66
C ARG A 333 13.81 6.79 -4.41
N ASN A 334 14.11 7.57 -3.38
CA ASN A 334 15.48 7.95 -3.06
C ASN A 334 16.29 6.74 -2.57
N GLU A 335 15.69 5.86 -1.77
CA GLU A 335 16.33 4.62 -1.35
C GLU A 335 16.66 3.74 -2.57
N LEU A 336 15.73 3.60 -3.51
CA LEU A 336 15.96 2.85 -4.75
C LEU A 336 17.09 3.45 -5.58
N ARG A 337 17.16 4.79 -5.69
CA ARG A 337 18.26 5.48 -6.39
C ARG A 337 19.62 5.21 -5.73
N ILE A 338 19.67 5.19 -4.40
CA ILE A 338 20.89 4.89 -3.65
C ILE A 338 21.36 3.46 -3.96
N ILE A 339 20.43 2.48 -3.94
CA ILE A 339 20.73 1.08 -4.26
C ILE A 339 21.24 0.94 -5.72
N ALA A 340 20.55 1.56 -6.68
CA ALA A 340 20.94 1.52 -8.08
C ALA A 340 22.33 2.14 -8.30
N HIS A 341 22.59 3.29 -7.69
CA HIS A 341 23.89 3.98 -7.81
C HIS A 341 25.03 3.18 -7.15
N ALA A 342 24.78 2.54 -6.01
CA ALA A 342 25.76 1.68 -5.37
C ALA A 342 26.16 0.49 -6.26
N HIS A 343 25.17 -0.14 -6.91
CA HIS A 343 25.40 -1.23 -7.86
C HIS A 343 26.20 -0.76 -9.09
N GLU A 344 25.90 0.44 -9.64
CA GLU A 344 26.67 1.01 -10.77
C GLU A 344 28.12 1.34 -10.38
N GLN A 345 28.38 1.82 -9.16
CA GLN A 345 29.73 2.08 -8.68
C GLN A 345 30.53 0.80 -8.52
N GLU A 346 29.96 -0.23 -7.90
CA GLU A 346 30.59 -1.55 -7.76
C GLU A 346 30.93 -2.17 -9.13
N ASN A 347 30.11 -1.90 -10.17
CA ASN A 347 30.38 -2.38 -11.53
C ASN A 347 31.48 -1.59 -12.25
N ARG A 348 31.81 -0.34 -11.84
CA ARG A 348 32.86 0.49 -12.46
C ARG A 348 34.25 0.25 -11.85
N ASP A 349 34.29 -0.22 -10.61
CA ASP A 349 35.54 -0.46 -9.88
C ASP A 349 36.18 -1.82 -10.22
N TYR A 350 35.55 -2.57 -11.12
CA TYR A 350 36.02 -3.81 -11.74
C TYR A 350 36.21 -3.67 -13.26
#